data_a1e25224e9e3488b02ffa66b1f4a4014
#
_entry.id   a1e25224e9e3488b02ffa66b1f4a4014
#
_cell.length_a   1.000
_cell.length_b   1.000
_cell.length_c   1.000
_cell.angle_alpha   90.00
_cell.angle_beta   90.00
_cell.angle_gamma   90.00
#
_symmetry.space_group_name_H-M   'P 1'
#
loop_
_entity.id
_entity.type
_entity.pdbx_description
1 polymer ?
#
loop_
_entity_poly.entity_id
_entity_poly.type
_entity_poly.pdbx_seq_one_letter_code
_entity_poly.pdbx_strand_id
1 'polypeptide(L)'
;MINRQLSRLLLCSILGSTTLISGCALVRKDSAPHQQLKPEQIKLADDIHLASSGWPQAQWWKQLNDPQLDALIQRTLSGSHTLAEAKLREEKAQSQADLLDAGSQLQVAALGMLNRQRVSANGFLSPYAMDAPALGMDGPYYTEATVGLFAGLDLDLWGVHRSAVAAAIGAHNAALAETAAVELSLTTGVAQLYYSMQASYQMLDLLEQTRNVIDYAVKAHQSKVAHGLEAQVP
;
A
#
# COMPACT_ATOMS: atom_id res chain seq x y z
N MET A 1 19.88 44.60 -52.99
CA MET A 1 20.08 43.15 -52.94
C MET A 1 20.12 42.55 -51.49
N ILE A 2 20.51 43.34 -50.52
CA ILE A 2 20.67 42.91 -49.10
C ILE A 2 19.31 42.51 -48.38
N ASN A 3 18.23 43.23 -48.72
CA ASN A 3 16.92 43.03 -48.06
C ASN A 3 16.25 41.69 -48.37
N ARG A 4 16.53 41.07 -49.53
CA ARG A 4 15.97 39.75 -49.90
C ARG A 4 16.68 38.58 -49.19
N GLN A 5 17.93 38.74 -48.82
CA GLN A 5 18.70 37.73 -48.08
C GLN A 5 18.30 37.69 -46.60
N LEU A 6 18.12 38.88 -45.99
CA LEU A 6 17.62 38.97 -44.60
C LEU A 6 16.20 38.40 -44.43
N SER A 7 15.32 38.65 -45.37
CA SER A 7 13.95 38.09 -45.36
C SER A 7 13.94 36.57 -45.47
N ARG A 8 14.85 35.97 -46.24
CA ARG A 8 14.96 34.49 -46.35
C ARG A 8 15.56 33.86 -45.12
N LEU A 9 16.52 34.50 -44.45
CA LEU A 9 17.08 34.01 -43.17
C LEU A 9 16.08 34.10 -42.03
N LEU A 10 15.26 35.15 -41.98
CA LEU A 10 14.16 35.28 -41.00
C LEU A 10 13.06 34.25 -41.24
N LEU A 11 12.68 33.95 -42.46
CA LEU A 11 11.70 32.91 -42.78
C LEU A 11 12.22 31.52 -42.44
N CYS A 12 13.47 31.19 -42.68
CA CYS A 12 14.08 29.91 -42.29
C CYS A 12 14.18 29.74 -40.78
N SER A 13 14.46 30.80 -40.00
CA SER A 13 14.50 30.71 -38.54
C SER A 13 13.13 30.55 -37.93
N ILE A 14 12.08 31.16 -38.51
CA ILE A 14 10.69 30.98 -38.05
C ILE A 14 10.16 29.57 -38.40
N LEU A 15 10.46 29.04 -39.60
CA LEU A 15 10.10 27.66 -39.93
C LEU A 15 10.84 26.61 -39.10
N GLY A 16 12.13 26.86 -38.76
CA GLY A 16 12.91 25.98 -37.89
C GLY A 16 12.43 25.96 -36.46
N SER A 17 11.87 27.06 -35.96
CA SER A 17 11.33 27.15 -34.60
C SER A 17 9.99 26.41 -34.44
N THR A 18 9.17 26.32 -35.49
CA THR A 18 7.87 25.65 -35.44
C THR A 18 7.97 24.11 -35.46
N THR A 19 9.06 23.57 -36.02
CA THR A 19 9.28 22.10 -36.03
C THR A 19 9.78 21.58 -34.68
N LEU A 20 10.35 22.39 -33.79
CA LEU A 20 10.78 21.99 -32.46
C LEU A 20 9.61 21.90 -31.46
N ILE A 21 8.49 22.54 -31.73
CA ILE A 21 7.30 22.56 -30.85
C ILE A 21 6.38 21.34 -31.12
N SER A 22 6.45 20.75 -32.31
CA SER A 22 5.61 19.59 -32.66
C SER A 22 6.08 18.26 -32.05
N GLY A 23 7.25 18.20 -31.42
CA GLY A 23 7.76 17.00 -30.74
C GLY A 23 7.05 16.66 -29.40
N CYS A 24 6.35 17.62 -28.79
CA CYS A 24 5.66 17.42 -27.52
C CYS A 24 4.21 16.92 -27.66
N ALA A 25 3.67 16.80 -28.87
CA ALA A 25 2.30 16.34 -29.08
C ALA A 25 2.12 14.80 -29.03
N LEU A 26 3.20 14.04 -28.86
CA LEU A 26 3.17 12.62 -28.54
C LEU A 26 3.10 12.38 -27.02
N VAL A 27 2.35 13.20 -26.30
CA VAL A 27 1.92 12.84 -24.94
C VAL A 27 1.05 11.61 -25.10
N ARG A 28 1.63 10.48 -24.71
CA ARG A 28 0.95 9.20 -24.57
C ARG A 28 -0.38 9.47 -23.86
N LYS A 29 -1.47 9.31 -24.59
CA LYS A 29 -2.80 9.35 -24.00
C LYS A 29 -2.78 8.29 -22.93
N ASP A 30 -2.90 8.67 -21.67
CA ASP A 30 -2.95 7.71 -20.57
C ASP A 30 -3.94 6.64 -20.96
N SER A 31 -3.45 5.41 -21.04
CA SER A 31 -4.33 4.27 -21.26
C SER A 31 -5.37 4.35 -20.17
N ALA A 32 -6.64 4.37 -20.53
CA ALA A 32 -7.72 4.31 -19.55
C ALA A 32 -7.37 3.20 -18.55
N PRO A 33 -7.53 3.43 -17.24
CA PRO A 33 -7.25 2.42 -16.23
C PRO A 33 -7.86 1.10 -16.70
N HIS A 34 -7.10 0.03 -16.69
CA HIS A 34 -7.63 -1.28 -17.06
C HIS A 34 -8.88 -1.51 -16.22
N GLN A 35 -10.01 -1.65 -16.88
CA GLN A 35 -11.27 -1.90 -16.21
C GLN A 35 -11.11 -3.19 -15.42
N GLN A 36 -11.31 -3.13 -14.10
CA GLN A 36 -11.30 -4.34 -13.28
C GLN A 36 -12.33 -5.31 -13.88
N LEU A 37 -11.88 -6.52 -14.20
CA LEU A 37 -12.76 -7.59 -14.64
C LEU A 37 -13.79 -7.80 -13.53
N LYS A 38 -15.04 -7.51 -13.83
CA LYS A 38 -16.13 -7.81 -12.91
C LYS A 38 -16.34 -9.33 -12.90
N PRO A 39 -16.66 -9.95 -11.76
CA PRO A 39 -16.91 -11.39 -11.68
C PRO A 39 -17.90 -11.89 -12.73
N GLU A 40 -18.88 -11.06 -13.11
CA GLU A 40 -19.89 -11.37 -14.11
C GLU A 40 -19.34 -11.45 -15.55
N GLN A 41 -18.14 -10.91 -15.78
CA GLN A 41 -17.46 -10.95 -17.10
C GLN A 41 -16.56 -12.17 -17.29
N ILE A 42 -16.34 -12.94 -16.23
CA ILE A 42 -15.54 -14.15 -16.26
C ILE A 42 -16.47 -15.31 -16.64
N LYS A 43 -16.31 -15.87 -17.85
CA LYS A 43 -16.98 -17.10 -18.22
C LYS A 43 -16.37 -18.25 -17.42
N LEU A 44 -17.08 -18.66 -16.39
CA LEU A 44 -16.79 -19.87 -15.63
C LEU A 44 -17.53 -21.07 -16.24
N ALA A 45 -17.11 -22.27 -15.91
CA ALA A 45 -17.87 -23.47 -16.27
C ALA A 45 -19.28 -23.39 -15.65
N ASP A 46 -20.28 -23.96 -16.34
CA ASP A 46 -21.71 -23.78 -15.99
C ASP A 46 -22.09 -24.32 -14.61
N ASP A 47 -21.22 -25.10 -13.98
CA ASP A 47 -21.36 -25.65 -12.63
C ASP A 47 -20.77 -24.75 -11.54
N ILE A 48 -20.04 -23.68 -11.90
CA ILE A 48 -19.46 -22.75 -10.94
C ILE A 48 -20.32 -21.51 -10.83
N HIS A 49 -21.15 -21.46 -9.80
CA HIS A 49 -21.93 -20.28 -9.44
C HIS A 49 -21.14 -19.40 -8.48
N LEU A 50 -20.53 -18.32 -8.98
CA LEU A 50 -19.99 -17.30 -8.10
C LEU A 50 -21.15 -16.59 -7.40
N ALA A 51 -21.03 -16.34 -6.11
CA ALA A 51 -21.95 -15.49 -5.41
C ALA A 51 -22.06 -14.13 -6.12
N SER A 52 -23.27 -13.74 -6.48
CA SER A 52 -23.56 -12.65 -7.43
C SER A 52 -23.28 -11.24 -6.91
N SER A 53 -22.70 -11.07 -5.75
CA SER A 53 -22.49 -9.73 -5.19
C SER A 53 -21.23 -9.62 -4.34
N GLY A 54 -20.25 -8.97 -4.93
CA GLY A 54 -19.25 -8.21 -4.19
C GLY A 54 -18.23 -9.02 -3.37
N TRP A 55 -17.38 -8.29 -2.74
CA TRP A 55 -16.47 -8.77 -1.71
C TRP A 55 -17.24 -9.49 -0.61
N PRO A 56 -16.64 -10.52 0.05
CA PRO A 56 -17.23 -11.12 1.24
C PRO A 56 -17.68 -9.99 2.18
N GLN A 57 -18.91 -10.10 2.67
CA GLN A 57 -19.41 -9.10 3.60
C GLN A 57 -18.46 -8.99 4.79
N ALA A 58 -18.20 -7.76 5.23
CA ALA A 58 -17.49 -7.56 6.47
C ALA A 58 -18.17 -8.40 7.55
N GLN A 59 -17.36 -9.19 8.29
CA GLN A 59 -17.86 -10.10 9.33
C GLN A 59 -18.76 -11.25 8.81
N TRP A 60 -18.41 -11.82 7.65
CA TRP A 60 -19.12 -12.91 6.99
C TRP A 60 -19.39 -14.11 7.93
N TRP A 61 -18.54 -14.38 8.92
CA TRP A 61 -18.66 -15.46 9.89
C TRP A 61 -19.88 -15.33 10.81
N LYS A 62 -20.42 -14.12 10.97
CA LYS A 62 -21.63 -13.91 11.77
C LYS A 62 -22.87 -14.61 11.20
N GLN A 63 -22.86 -14.91 9.91
CA GLN A 63 -23.93 -15.70 9.26
C GLN A 63 -23.96 -17.15 9.76
N LEU A 64 -22.87 -17.64 10.36
CA LEU A 64 -22.78 -18.99 10.93
C LEU A 64 -23.46 -19.08 12.30
N ASN A 65 -23.89 -17.96 12.88
CA ASN A 65 -24.60 -17.89 14.17
C ASN A 65 -23.88 -18.64 15.33
N ASP A 66 -22.54 -18.62 15.33
CA ASP A 66 -21.71 -19.26 16.34
C ASP A 66 -21.00 -18.20 17.21
N PRO A 67 -21.48 -17.96 18.47
CA PRO A 67 -20.86 -16.94 19.32
C PRO A 67 -19.43 -17.27 19.76
N GLN A 68 -19.07 -18.55 19.83
CA GLN A 68 -17.72 -18.97 20.22
C GLN A 68 -16.74 -18.67 19.08
N LEU A 69 -17.13 -18.98 17.85
CA LEU A 69 -16.38 -18.63 16.66
C LEU A 69 -16.21 -17.10 16.52
N ASP A 70 -17.28 -16.33 16.76
CA ASP A 70 -17.21 -14.86 16.70
C ASP A 70 -16.20 -14.32 17.73
N ALA A 71 -16.27 -14.77 18.98
CA ALA A 71 -15.33 -14.35 20.02
C ALA A 71 -13.87 -14.71 19.67
N LEU A 72 -13.64 -15.90 19.09
CA LEU A 72 -12.32 -16.36 18.69
C LEU A 72 -11.74 -15.50 17.53
N ILE A 73 -12.56 -15.23 16.53
CA ILE A 73 -12.17 -14.37 15.40
C ILE A 73 -11.87 -12.96 15.89
N GLN A 74 -12.72 -12.35 16.72
CA GLN A 74 -12.48 -11.01 17.27
C GLN A 74 -11.16 -10.94 18.05
N ARG A 75 -10.86 -11.94 18.87
CA ARG A 75 -9.58 -12.03 19.58
C ARG A 75 -8.40 -12.14 18.62
N THR A 76 -8.54 -12.93 17.56
CA THR A 76 -7.48 -13.10 16.55
C THR A 76 -7.23 -11.80 15.80
N LEU A 77 -8.27 -11.10 15.35
CA LEU A 77 -8.13 -9.83 14.64
C LEU A 77 -7.49 -8.76 15.52
N SER A 78 -7.88 -8.68 16.80
CA SER A 78 -7.32 -7.69 17.73
C SER A 78 -5.87 -7.97 18.14
N GLY A 79 -5.45 -9.24 18.12
CA GLY A 79 -4.11 -9.67 18.52
C GLY A 79 -3.15 -9.96 17.35
N SER A 80 -3.60 -9.84 16.11
CA SER A 80 -2.78 -10.19 14.95
C SER A 80 -1.74 -9.13 14.60
N HIS A 81 -0.47 -9.48 14.75
CA HIS A 81 0.64 -8.63 14.32
C HIS A 81 0.69 -8.48 12.79
N THR A 82 0.32 -9.51 12.04
CA THR A 82 0.27 -9.48 10.57
C THR A 82 -0.76 -8.48 10.08
N LEU A 83 -1.94 -8.44 10.71
CA LEU A 83 -2.96 -7.45 10.36
C LEU A 83 -2.53 -6.03 10.76
N ALA A 84 -1.88 -5.88 11.92
CA ALA A 84 -1.33 -4.59 12.33
C ALA A 84 -0.26 -4.09 11.35
N GLU A 85 0.62 -4.96 10.88
CA GLU A 85 1.62 -4.62 9.86
C GLU A 85 0.97 -4.21 8.53
N ALA A 86 -0.06 -4.93 8.07
CA ALA A 86 -0.78 -4.57 6.85
C ALA A 86 -1.42 -3.16 6.96
N LYS A 87 -2.05 -2.85 8.09
CA LYS A 87 -2.62 -1.53 8.37
C LYS A 87 -1.57 -0.42 8.39
N LEU A 88 -0.39 -0.67 8.97
CA LEU A 88 0.71 0.29 8.95
C LEU A 88 1.27 0.54 7.53
N ARG A 89 1.28 -0.49 6.68
CA ARG A 89 1.65 -0.33 5.26
C ARG A 89 0.63 0.50 4.50
N GLU A 90 -0.66 0.30 4.77
CA GLU A 90 -1.75 1.11 4.23
C GLU A 90 -1.62 2.58 4.65
N GLU A 91 -1.42 2.86 5.94
CA GLU A 91 -1.21 4.20 6.48
C GLU A 91 0.03 4.87 5.90
N LYS A 92 1.12 4.12 5.73
CA LYS A 92 2.33 4.59 5.04
C LYS A 92 2.04 4.97 3.58
N ALA A 93 1.29 4.14 2.85
CA ALA A 93 0.95 4.42 1.46
C ALA A 93 0.05 5.66 1.34
N GLN A 94 -0.90 5.85 2.26
CA GLN A 94 -1.71 7.07 2.37
C GLN A 94 -0.82 8.29 2.62
N SER A 95 0.07 8.23 3.60
CA SER A 95 0.99 9.34 3.92
C SER A 95 1.90 9.70 2.74
N GLN A 96 2.29 8.73 1.93
CA GLN A 96 3.06 9.00 0.71
C GLN A 96 2.23 9.71 -0.37
N ALA A 97 0.95 9.36 -0.51
CA ALA A 97 0.05 10.05 -1.43
C ALA A 97 -0.19 11.50 -0.98
N ASP A 98 -0.42 11.72 0.32
CA ASP A 98 -0.61 13.04 0.91
C ASP A 98 0.65 13.92 0.77
N LEU A 99 1.84 13.34 0.95
CA LEU A 99 3.12 14.04 0.78
C LEU A 99 3.32 14.50 -0.67
N LEU A 100 2.99 13.66 -1.63
CA LEU A 100 3.06 14.01 -3.05
C LEU A 100 2.03 15.08 -3.40
N ASP A 101 0.82 14.99 -2.91
CA ASP A 101 -0.21 16.01 -3.13
C ASP A 101 0.19 17.37 -2.55
N ALA A 102 0.75 17.38 -1.34
CA ALA A 102 1.27 18.58 -0.69
C ALA A 102 2.40 19.26 -1.48
N GLY A 103 3.18 18.49 -2.24
CA GLY A 103 4.26 19.02 -3.09
C GLY A 103 3.78 19.92 -4.23
N SER A 104 2.52 19.82 -4.64
CA SER A 104 1.90 20.68 -5.67
C SER A 104 1.36 22.00 -5.13
N GLN A 105 1.34 22.18 -3.82
CA GLN A 105 0.77 23.35 -3.17
C GLN A 105 1.80 24.47 -3.04
N LEU A 106 1.32 25.69 -2.76
CA LEU A 106 2.18 26.84 -2.46
C LEU A 106 3.02 26.54 -1.21
N GLN A 107 4.33 26.48 -1.40
CA GLN A 107 5.28 26.30 -0.31
C GLN A 107 5.84 27.63 0.13
N VAL A 108 5.73 27.96 1.41
CA VAL A 108 6.30 29.17 2.01
C VAL A 108 7.28 28.73 3.08
N ALA A 109 8.50 29.24 2.99
CA ALA A 109 9.56 28.97 3.95
C ALA A 109 10.17 30.28 4.45
N ALA A 110 10.46 30.35 5.75
CA ALA A 110 11.24 31.42 6.36
C ALA A 110 12.65 30.91 6.66
N LEU A 111 13.65 31.65 6.26
CA LEU A 111 15.05 31.37 6.55
C LEU A 111 15.62 32.47 7.47
N GLY A 112 16.24 32.05 8.57
CA GLY A 112 17.08 32.91 9.39
C GLY A 112 18.44 32.26 9.56
N MET A 113 19.49 32.95 9.17
CA MET A 113 20.87 32.50 9.32
C MET A 113 21.71 33.59 9.95
N LEU A 114 22.50 33.20 10.96
CA LEU A 114 23.53 34.04 11.56
C LEU A 114 24.87 33.33 11.38
N ASN A 115 25.76 33.95 10.63
CA ASN A 115 27.06 33.40 10.34
C ASN A 115 28.15 34.35 10.83
N ARG A 116 29.10 33.84 11.58
CA ARG A 116 30.31 34.58 11.96
C ARG A 116 31.50 33.91 11.32
N GLN A 117 32.17 34.68 10.46
CA GLN A 117 33.27 34.14 9.69
C GLN A 117 34.52 35.06 9.76
N ARG A 118 35.68 34.44 9.50
CA ARG A 118 36.92 35.13 9.34
C ARG A 118 37.33 35.10 7.89
N VAL A 119 37.57 36.28 7.30
CA VAL A 119 38.11 36.39 5.97
C VAL A 119 39.62 36.17 6.02
N SER A 120 40.12 35.35 5.12
CA SER A 120 41.58 35.15 4.98
C SER A 120 42.24 36.37 4.39
N ALA A 121 43.31 36.85 5.00
CA ALA A 121 44.11 37.97 4.49
C ALA A 121 44.72 37.72 3.09
N ASN A 122 44.83 36.43 2.71
CA ASN A 122 45.39 36.01 1.42
C ASN A 122 44.26 35.51 0.44
N GLY A 123 42.99 35.70 0.80
CA GLY A 123 41.86 35.31 -0.04
C GLY A 123 41.50 36.37 -1.10
N PHE A 124 40.75 35.95 -2.10
CA PHE A 124 40.27 36.82 -3.19
C PHE A 124 39.50 38.05 -2.70
N LEU A 125 38.74 37.94 -1.59
CA LEU A 125 37.96 39.04 -1.00
C LEU A 125 38.77 39.90 -0.01
N SER A 126 40.02 39.54 0.30
CA SER A 126 40.85 40.19 1.32
C SER A 126 40.99 41.71 1.13
N PRO A 127 41.30 42.24 -0.04
CA PRO A 127 41.46 43.69 -0.23
C PRO A 127 40.17 44.49 0.01
N TYR A 128 39.02 43.87 -0.15
CA TYR A 128 37.70 44.51 -0.07
C TYR A 128 37.03 44.29 1.29
N ALA A 129 37.32 43.17 1.95
CA ALA A 129 36.64 42.77 3.19
C ALA A 129 37.37 43.24 4.45
N MET A 130 38.60 43.71 4.34
CA MET A 130 39.42 44.11 5.47
C MET A 130 39.32 45.60 5.84
N ASP A 131 38.74 46.44 4.97
CA ASP A 131 38.75 47.89 5.16
C ASP A 131 37.47 48.54 4.55
N ALA A 132 36.31 48.09 4.97
CA ALA A 132 35.02 48.67 4.60
C ALA A 132 34.14 48.89 5.84
N PRO A 133 34.52 49.81 6.75
CA PRO A 133 33.78 50.01 8.02
C PRO A 133 32.32 50.43 7.82
N ALA A 134 32.05 51.13 6.71
CA ALA A 134 30.67 51.55 6.34
C ALA A 134 29.72 50.34 6.07
N LEU A 135 30.25 49.16 5.78
CA LEU A 135 29.53 47.93 5.59
C LEU A 135 29.61 46.98 6.80
N GLY A 136 30.13 47.46 7.95
CA GLY A 136 30.34 46.63 9.14
C GLY A 136 31.49 45.64 9.04
N MET A 137 32.37 45.85 8.02
CA MET A 137 33.56 45.00 7.78
C MET A 137 34.80 45.74 8.29
N ASP A 138 35.05 45.62 9.61
CA ASP A 138 36.21 46.17 10.27
C ASP A 138 37.08 45.04 10.82
N GLY A 139 38.05 44.63 10.01
CA GLY A 139 38.99 43.58 10.34
C GLY A 139 38.60 42.16 9.82
N PRO A 140 39.36 41.13 10.21
CA PRO A 140 39.24 39.81 9.62
C PRO A 140 37.97 39.02 10.06
N TYR A 141 37.24 39.49 11.05
CA TYR A 141 36.06 38.86 11.57
C TYR A 141 34.83 39.70 11.29
N TYR A 142 33.79 39.10 10.69
CA TYR A 142 32.52 39.76 10.50
C TYR A 142 31.37 38.80 10.80
N THR A 143 30.24 39.38 11.15
CA THR A 143 29.00 38.67 11.40
C THR A 143 27.98 39.05 10.34
N GLU A 144 27.47 38.04 9.65
CA GLU A 144 26.46 38.18 8.62
C GLU A 144 25.13 37.61 9.17
N ALA A 145 24.08 38.37 9.06
CA ALA A 145 22.73 37.93 9.35
C ALA A 145 21.90 37.98 8.07
N THR A 146 21.32 36.83 7.70
CA THR A 146 20.40 36.73 6.57
C THR A 146 19.05 36.33 7.06
N VAL A 147 18.02 37.10 6.70
CA VAL A 147 16.62 36.75 6.96
C VAL A 147 15.89 36.83 5.63
N GLY A 148 15.13 35.82 5.30
CA GLY A 148 14.41 35.73 4.06
C GLY A 148 13.10 34.97 4.16
N LEU A 149 12.16 35.31 3.29
CA LEU A 149 10.95 34.56 3.02
C LEU A 149 11.03 34.06 1.58
N PHE A 150 10.75 32.78 1.40
CA PHE A 150 10.72 32.14 0.10
C PHE A 150 9.31 31.60 -0.14
N ALA A 151 8.80 31.82 -1.34
CA ALA A 151 7.55 31.22 -1.79
C ALA A 151 7.83 30.49 -3.11
N GLY A 152 7.45 29.23 -3.16
CA GLY A 152 7.59 28.38 -4.34
C GLY A 152 6.25 27.75 -4.71
N LEU A 153 5.92 27.77 -5.99
CA LEU A 153 4.76 27.07 -6.54
C LEU A 153 5.23 26.27 -7.75
N ASP A 154 4.99 24.96 -7.72
CA ASP A 154 5.26 24.09 -8.87
C ASP A 154 4.07 24.12 -9.84
N LEU A 155 4.33 24.63 -11.06
CA LEU A 155 3.34 24.65 -12.13
C LEU A 155 3.49 23.37 -12.96
N ASP A 156 2.68 22.36 -12.66
CA ASP A 156 2.68 21.07 -13.35
C ASP A 156 2.15 21.17 -14.79
N LEU A 157 2.93 21.80 -15.67
CA LEU A 157 2.56 22.06 -17.07
C LEU A 157 2.44 20.79 -17.90
N TRP A 158 3.21 19.76 -17.59
CA TRP A 158 3.25 18.49 -18.32
C TRP A 158 2.53 17.34 -17.61
N GLY A 159 1.94 17.55 -16.46
CA GLY A 159 1.19 16.55 -15.72
C GLY A 159 2.05 15.49 -15.00
N VAL A 160 3.33 15.73 -14.83
CA VAL A 160 4.26 14.81 -14.16
C VAL A 160 3.84 14.63 -12.70
N HIS A 161 3.56 15.72 -12.01
CA HIS A 161 3.16 15.71 -10.61
C HIS A 161 1.79 15.04 -10.43
N ARG A 162 0.79 15.42 -11.22
CA ARG A 162 -0.54 14.79 -11.22
C ARG A 162 -0.47 13.29 -11.47
N SER A 163 0.41 12.85 -12.38
CA SER A 163 0.61 11.42 -12.64
C SER A 163 1.26 10.71 -11.45
N ALA A 164 2.20 11.36 -10.75
CA ALA A 164 2.82 10.81 -9.54
C ALA A 164 1.81 10.67 -8.39
N VAL A 165 0.96 11.67 -8.17
CA VAL A 165 -0.15 11.62 -7.18
C VAL A 165 -1.12 10.50 -7.53
N ALA A 166 -1.55 10.38 -8.78
CA ALA A 166 -2.45 9.32 -9.23
C ALA A 166 -1.84 7.92 -9.00
N ALA A 167 -0.55 7.76 -9.26
CA ALA A 167 0.17 6.50 -9.00
C ALA A 167 0.22 6.18 -7.49
N ALA A 168 0.45 7.18 -6.63
CA ALA A 168 0.48 7.00 -5.18
C ALA A 168 -0.91 6.65 -4.61
N ILE A 169 -1.97 7.27 -5.12
CA ILE A 169 -3.35 6.88 -4.79
C ILE A 169 -3.63 5.43 -5.22
N GLY A 170 -3.14 5.03 -6.40
CA GLY A 170 -3.22 3.64 -6.85
C GLY A 170 -2.51 2.67 -5.91
N ALA A 171 -1.33 3.03 -5.42
CA ALA A 171 -0.57 2.24 -4.45
C ALA A 171 -1.28 2.14 -3.09
N HIS A 172 -1.89 3.23 -2.61
CA HIS A 172 -2.71 3.20 -1.40
C HIS A 172 -3.93 2.27 -1.56
N ASN A 173 -4.65 2.34 -2.68
CA ASN A 173 -5.77 1.44 -2.95
C ASN A 173 -5.34 -0.04 -3.02
N ALA A 174 -4.14 -0.32 -3.53
CA ALA A 174 -3.57 -1.67 -3.50
C ALA A 174 -3.27 -2.13 -2.07
N ALA A 175 -2.72 -1.26 -1.21
CA ALA A 175 -2.46 -1.57 0.20
C ALA A 175 -3.76 -1.82 0.99
N LEU A 176 -4.82 -1.06 0.71
CA LEU A 176 -6.18 -1.31 1.25
C LEU A 176 -6.69 -2.71 0.89
N ALA A 177 -6.55 -3.10 -0.38
CA ALA A 177 -6.97 -4.43 -0.83
C ALA A 177 -6.11 -5.55 -0.18
N GLU A 178 -4.81 -5.32 0.01
CA GLU A 178 -3.92 -6.24 0.74
C GLU A 178 -4.35 -6.40 2.20
N THR A 179 -4.67 -5.32 2.90
CA THR A 179 -5.18 -5.34 4.28
C THR A 179 -6.47 -6.17 4.38
N ALA A 180 -7.41 -5.96 3.46
CA ALA A 180 -8.65 -6.72 3.41
C ALA A 180 -8.41 -8.22 3.11
N ALA A 181 -7.45 -8.54 2.25
CA ALA A 181 -7.07 -9.93 1.96
C ALA A 181 -6.44 -10.62 3.16
N VAL A 182 -5.60 -9.93 3.93
CA VAL A 182 -5.01 -10.44 5.19
C VAL A 182 -6.12 -10.71 6.21
N GLU A 183 -7.07 -9.79 6.39
CA GLU A 183 -8.21 -9.97 7.30
C GLU A 183 -9.05 -11.18 6.90
N LEU A 184 -9.37 -11.32 5.62
CA LEU A 184 -10.11 -12.47 5.11
C LEU A 184 -9.36 -13.77 5.33
N SER A 185 -8.07 -13.82 5.06
CA SER A 185 -7.23 -15.01 5.27
C SER A 185 -7.20 -15.43 6.74
N LEU A 186 -7.04 -14.47 7.65
CA LEU A 186 -7.05 -14.74 9.10
C LEU A 186 -8.41 -15.30 9.55
N THR A 187 -9.50 -14.65 9.19
CA THR A 187 -10.85 -15.06 9.60
C THR A 187 -11.22 -16.43 9.04
N THR A 188 -10.88 -16.69 7.78
CA THR A 188 -11.12 -18.00 7.14
C THR A 188 -10.27 -19.09 7.80
N GLY A 189 -8.99 -18.82 8.07
CA GLY A 189 -8.10 -19.77 8.74
C GLY A 189 -8.58 -20.14 10.12
N VAL A 190 -9.04 -19.18 10.92
CA VAL A 190 -9.61 -19.43 12.24
C VAL A 190 -10.87 -20.29 12.14
N ALA A 191 -11.79 -19.97 11.21
CA ALA A 191 -13.01 -20.74 11.03
C ALA A 191 -12.72 -22.19 10.62
N GLN A 192 -11.78 -22.39 9.69
CA GLN A 192 -11.37 -23.73 9.26
C GLN A 192 -10.79 -24.56 10.43
N LEU A 193 -9.89 -23.96 11.20
CA LEU A 193 -9.29 -24.64 12.36
C LEU A 193 -10.34 -24.95 13.43
N TYR A 194 -11.26 -24.05 13.70
CA TYR A 194 -12.34 -24.22 14.66
C TYR A 194 -13.24 -25.41 14.31
N TYR A 195 -13.74 -25.45 13.08
CA TYR A 195 -14.60 -26.57 12.65
C TYR A 195 -13.83 -27.88 12.47
N SER A 196 -12.57 -27.84 12.08
CA SER A 196 -11.71 -29.03 12.06
C SER A 196 -11.52 -29.61 13.46
N MET A 197 -11.35 -28.78 14.47
CA MET A 197 -11.24 -29.20 15.85
C MET A 197 -12.57 -29.80 16.33
N GLN A 198 -13.71 -29.17 16.05
CA GLN A 198 -15.02 -29.73 16.39
C GLN A 198 -15.26 -31.11 15.76
N ALA A 199 -14.93 -31.24 14.46
CA ALA A 199 -15.04 -32.53 13.77
C ALA A 199 -14.15 -33.62 14.42
N SER A 200 -12.95 -33.20 14.87
CA SER A 200 -12.07 -34.14 15.59
C SER A 200 -12.64 -34.63 16.92
N TYR A 201 -13.27 -33.74 17.68
CA TYR A 201 -13.96 -34.14 18.91
C TYR A 201 -15.16 -35.08 18.64
N GLN A 202 -15.96 -34.76 17.62
CA GLN A 202 -17.07 -35.64 17.22
C GLN A 202 -16.57 -37.04 16.79
N MET A 203 -15.41 -37.10 16.11
CA MET A 203 -14.79 -38.37 15.74
C MET A 203 -14.32 -39.16 16.96
N LEU A 204 -13.77 -38.49 17.98
CA LEU A 204 -13.38 -39.12 19.22
C LEU A 204 -14.63 -39.74 19.95
N ASP A 205 -15.71 -38.98 20.04
CA ASP A 205 -16.96 -39.47 20.63
C ASP A 205 -17.50 -40.70 19.88
N LEU A 206 -17.47 -40.69 18.55
CA LEU A 206 -17.88 -41.80 17.71
C LEU A 206 -16.99 -43.05 17.93
N LEU A 207 -15.69 -42.86 18.03
CA LEU A 207 -14.74 -43.96 18.31
C LEU A 207 -14.99 -44.57 19.70
N GLU A 208 -15.30 -43.75 20.71
CA GLU A 208 -15.62 -44.23 22.03
C GLU A 208 -16.93 -45.01 22.04
N GLN A 209 -17.96 -44.55 21.34
CA GLN A 209 -19.21 -45.33 21.17
C GLN A 209 -18.95 -46.64 20.44
N THR A 210 -18.17 -46.65 19.39
CA THR A 210 -17.79 -47.84 18.62
C THR A 210 -17.06 -48.84 19.51
N ARG A 211 -16.09 -48.37 20.30
CA ARG A 211 -15.38 -49.21 21.27
C ARG A 211 -16.36 -49.88 22.26
N ASN A 212 -17.30 -49.13 22.81
CA ASN A 212 -18.29 -49.69 23.75
C ASN A 212 -19.16 -50.76 23.10
N VAL A 213 -19.56 -50.59 21.84
CA VAL A 213 -20.31 -51.63 21.08
C VAL A 213 -19.46 -52.88 20.86
N ILE A 214 -18.19 -52.70 20.46
CA ILE A 214 -17.27 -53.83 20.27
C ILE A 214 -17.03 -54.58 21.60
N ASP A 215 -16.77 -53.87 22.70
CA ASP A 215 -16.58 -54.45 24.01
C ASP A 215 -17.83 -55.27 24.46
N TYR A 216 -19.01 -54.73 24.20
CA TYR A 216 -20.26 -55.48 24.46
C TYR A 216 -20.36 -56.73 23.59
N ALA A 217 -20.07 -56.66 22.29
CA ALA A 217 -20.10 -57.81 21.39
C ALA A 217 -19.10 -58.89 21.80
N VAL A 218 -17.87 -58.50 22.18
CA VAL A 218 -16.84 -59.43 22.70
C VAL A 218 -17.31 -60.14 23.96
N LYS A 219 -17.85 -59.39 24.95
CA LYS A 219 -18.36 -59.96 26.17
C LYS A 219 -19.53 -60.92 25.91
N ALA A 220 -20.45 -60.56 25.01
CA ALA A 220 -21.58 -61.45 24.64
C ALA A 220 -21.07 -62.71 23.95
N HIS A 221 -20.11 -62.63 23.06
CA HIS A 221 -19.51 -63.81 22.43
C HIS A 221 -18.77 -64.69 23.42
N GLN A 222 -17.97 -64.15 24.33
CA GLN A 222 -17.29 -64.85 25.39
C GLN A 222 -18.30 -65.61 26.30
N SER A 223 -19.41 -64.96 26.63
CA SER A 223 -20.47 -65.60 27.41
C SER A 223 -21.10 -66.76 26.67
N LYS A 224 -21.40 -66.67 25.40
CA LYS A 224 -21.93 -67.78 24.58
C LYS A 224 -20.96 -68.96 24.48
N VAL A 225 -19.65 -68.66 24.27
CA VAL A 225 -18.62 -69.72 24.29
C VAL A 225 -18.54 -70.40 25.64
N ALA A 226 -18.54 -69.61 26.74
CA ALA A 226 -18.51 -70.17 28.11
C ALA A 226 -19.71 -71.10 28.41
N HIS A 227 -20.89 -70.89 27.80
CA HIS A 227 -22.07 -71.70 27.94
C HIS A 227 -22.19 -72.81 26.88
N GLY A 228 -21.17 -73.01 26.03
CA GLY A 228 -21.15 -74.04 25.00
C GLY A 228 -22.09 -73.78 23.82
N LEU A 229 -22.58 -72.59 23.67
CA LEU A 229 -23.50 -72.18 22.60
C LEU A 229 -22.81 -71.77 21.31
N GLU A 230 -21.51 -71.54 21.36
CA GLU A 230 -20.69 -71.11 20.19
C GLU A 230 -19.30 -71.78 20.33
N ALA A 231 -18.66 -72.10 19.21
CA ALA A 231 -17.30 -72.59 19.19
C ALA A 231 -16.28 -71.44 19.34
N GLN A 232 -15.20 -71.71 20.04
CA GLN A 232 -14.07 -70.79 20.11
C GLN A 232 -13.39 -70.71 18.73
N VAL A 233 -13.57 -69.63 18.01
CA VAL A 233 -12.82 -69.38 16.75
C VAL A 233 -11.48 -68.84 17.15
N PRO A 234 -10.34 -69.32 16.60
CA PRO A 234 -9.00 -68.88 16.89
C PRO A 234 -8.75 -67.40 16.45
#